data_73fd1650a485359951d8ab0641ea2144
#
_entry.id   73fd1650a485359951d8ab0641ea2144
#
_cell.length_a   1.000
_cell.length_b   1.000
_cell.length_c   1.000
_cell.angle_alpha   90.00
_cell.angle_beta   90.00
_cell.angle_gamma   90.00
#
_symmetry.space_group_name_H-M   'P 1'
#
loop_
_entity.id
_entity.type
_entity.pdbx_description
1 polymer ?
#
loop_
_entity_poly.entity_id
_entity_poly.type
_entity_poly.pdbx_seq_one_letter_code
_entity_poly.pdbx_strand_id
1 'polypeptide(L)'
;MLKNEVQFGSKRYTKPNIFEVDLHDEKLRKRCRRFDEMFENRKIVKRLKERLPELELRDDYDAVTIKLQWNRGSGGCFPLHFDNVGRPNKRSLTCAVYLNPDWKNGDGGELQLFPFLEKPDNIKPLMDRLVIFRSDLLLHRVLPAFKERFCFTIWIDSDVTNSNDDVFLKSKHLSMSAIPFLKTSPLQRVLSRVVYHDEYKQSIIDCMGKNTEASKAMLASHQAHVLSLLRNKQVAAFVAVLRKILKDTRDDSDERDDSDDDEEDAASEVDLD
;
A
#
# COMPACT_ATOMS: atom_id res chain seq x y z
N MET A 1 -5.99 -2.04 -22.25
CA MET A 1 -5.31 -2.28 -20.95
C MET A 1 -4.72 -3.67 -20.96
N LEU A 2 -3.55 -3.86 -20.40
CA LEU A 2 -2.89 -5.15 -20.25
C LEU A 2 -3.27 -5.76 -18.90
N LYS A 3 -3.24 -7.10 -18.79
CA LYS A 3 -3.41 -7.76 -17.50
C LYS A 3 -2.29 -7.35 -16.55
N ASN A 4 -2.61 -7.04 -15.30
CA ASN A 4 -1.60 -6.76 -14.30
C ASN A 4 -0.88 -8.06 -13.93
N GLU A 5 0.44 -8.02 -13.91
CA GLU A 5 1.29 -9.17 -13.59
C GLU A 5 2.19 -8.85 -12.40
N VAL A 6 2.41 -9.84 -11.57
CA VAL A 6 3.42 -9.81 -10.52
C VAL A 6 4.56 -10.74 -10.89
N GLN A 7 5.77 -10.20 -10.90
CA GLN A 7 6.97 -11.03 -11.05
C GLN A 7 7.34 -11.62 -9.68
N PHE A 8 7.52 -12.92 -9.67
CA PHE A 8 7.90 -13.64 -8.47
C PHE A 8 8.99 -14.66 -8.79
N GLY A 9 10.22 -14.36 -8.38
CA GLY A 9 11.42 -15.07 -8.85
C GLY A 9 11.57 -14.93 -10.37
N SER A 10 11.71 -16.07 -11.06
CA SER A 10 11.77 -16.15 -12.53
C SER A 10 10.40 -16.23 -13.20
N LYS A 11 9.32 -16.38 -12.44
CA LYS A 11 7.96 -16.55 -12.97
C LYS A 11 7.16 -15.26 -12.90
N ARG A 12 6.23 -15.10 -13.84
CA ARG A 12 5.21 -14.04 -13.83
C ARG A 12 3.84 -14.66 -13.60
N TYR A 13 3.09 -14.09 -12.69
CA TYR A 13 1.72 -14.49 -12.40
C TYR A 13 0.77 -13.33 -12.67
N THR A 14 -0.29 -13.59 -13.41
CA THR A 14 -1.35 -12.59 -13.65
C THR A 14 -2.21 -12.43 -12.40
N LYS A 15 -2.43 -11.20 -11.96
CA LYS A 15 -3.44 -10.92 -10.93
C LYS A 15 -4.82 -11.03 -11.55
N PRO A 16 -5.71 -11.86 -10.98
CA PRO A 16 -7.07 -11.99 -11.49
C PRO A 16 -7.81 -10.64 -11.50
N ASN A 17 -8.56 -10.36 -12.55
CA ASN A 17 -9.47 -9.22 -12.67
C ASN A 17 -8.82 -7.82 -12.60
N ILE A 18 -7.49 -7.71 -12.65
CA ILE A 18 -6.77 -6.44 -12.64
C ILE A 18 -6.13 -6.16 -13.99
N PHE A 19 -6.38 -4.97 -14.50
CA PHE A 19 -5.80 -4.48 -15.77
C PHE A 19 -5.14 -3.13 -15.55
N GLU A 20 -4.07 -2.87 -16.30
CA GLU A 20 -3.34 -1.61 -16.18
C GLU A 20 -2.85 -1.06 -17.52
N VAL A 21 -2.57 0.24 -17.53
CA VAL A 21 -1.83 0.94 -18.59
C VAL A 21 -0.78 1.81 -17.91
N ASP A 22 0.46 1.66 -18.33
CA ASP A 22 1.54 2.56 -17.96
C ASP A 22 1.53 3.75 -18.93
N LEU A 23 1.48 4.96 -18.41
CA LEU A 23 1.47 6.17 -19.25
C LEU A 23 2.82 6.52 -19.87
N HIS A 24 3.90 5.80 -19.54
CA HIS A 24 5.14 5.84 -20.32
C HIS A 24 4.96 5.22 -21.72
N ASP A 25 3.96 4.35 -21.92
CA ASP A 25 3.58 3.92 -23.26
C ASP A 25 2.90 5.09 -24.02
N GLU A 26 3.69 5.82 -24.77
CA GLU A 26 3.26 6.99 -25.52
C GLU A 26 2.10 6.69 -26.50
N LYS A 27 2.12 5.51 -27.12
CA LYS A 27 1.07 5.09 -28.07
C LYS A 27 -0.28 4.94 -27.39
N LEU A 28 -0.27 4.39 -26.17
CA LEU A 28 -1.50 4.25 -25.38
C LEU A 28 -1.91 5.59 -24.77
N ARG A 29 -0.97 6.36 -24.24
CA ARG A 29 -1.21 7.66 -23.62
C ARG A 29 -1.85 8.65 -24.58
N LYS A 30 -1.33 8.79 -25.79
CA LYS A 30 -1.86 9.70 -26.82
C LYS A 30 -3.28 9.38 -27.31
N ARG A 31 -3.81 8.21 -26.96
CA ARG A 31 -5.22 7.89 -27.24
C ARG A 31 -6.21 8.66 -26.37
N CYS A 32 -5.74 9.23 -25.26
CA CYS A 32 -6.54 10.07 -24.37
C CYS A 32 -5.80 11.38 -24.07
N ARG A 33 -6.22 12.46 -24.74
CA ARG A 33 -5.59 13.78 -24.63
C ARG A 33 -5.41 14.24 -23.17
N ARG A 34 -6.40 14.04 -22.33
CA ARG A 34 -6.32 14.48 -20.91
C ARG A 34 -5.26 13.73 -20.11
N PHE A 35 -5.07 12.44 -20.35
CA PHE A 35 -4.00 11.68 -19.72
C PHE A 35 -2.63 12.06 -20.27
N ASP A 36 -2.53 12.36 -21.55
CA ASP A 36 -1.30 12.85 -22.14
C ASP A 36 -0.91 14.21 -21.53
N GLU A 37 -1.84 15.16 -21.48
CA GLU A 37 -1.65 16.46 -20.83
C GLU A 37 -1.28 16.33 -19.34
N MET A 38 -1.93 15.43 -18.60
CA MET A 38 -1.62 15.17 -17.18
C MET A 38 -0.21 14.63 -16.99
N PHE A 39 0.20 13.69 -17.84
CA PHE A 39 1.54 13.10 -17.81
C PHE A 39 2.62 14.13 -18.15
N GLU A 40 2.42 14.93 -19.18
CA GLU A 40 3.39 15.96 -19.62
C GLU A 40 3.48 17.13 -18.63
N ASN A 41 2.35 17.62 -18.12
CA ASN A 41 2.34 18.75 -17.18
C ASN A 41 2.88 18.42 -15.81
N ARG A 42 2.56 17.22 -15.28
CA ARG A 42 2.95 16.75 -13.93
C ARG A 42 2.62 17.74 -12.80
N LYS A 43 1.50 18.46 -12.91
CA LYS A 43 1.13 19.51 -11.95
C LYS A 43 1.07 19.02 -10.50
N ILE A 44 0.52 17.81 -10.26
CA ILE A 44 0.45 17.22 -8.92
C ILE A 44 1.87 17.02 -8.37
N VAL A 45 2.77 16.45 -9.18
CA VAL A 45 4.16 16.17 -8.78
C VAL A 45 4.89 17.46 -8.42
N LYS A 46 4.78 18.48 -9.26
CA LYS A 46 5.40 19.80 -9.03
C LYS A 46 4.90 20.43 -7.73
N ARG A 47 3.58 20.40 -7.49
CA ARG A 47 3.01 20.91 -6.23
C ARG A 47 3.46 20.14 -5.00
N LEU A 48 3.56 18.81 -5.10
CA LEU A 48 4.07 17.99 -4.00
C LEU A 48 5.54 18.28 -3.71
N LYS A 49 6.36 18.43 -4.75
CA LYS A 49 7.76 18.84 -4.62
C LYS A 49 7.92 20.19 -3.91
N GLU A 50 7.08 21.16 -4.24
CA GLU A 50 7.07 22.48 -3.59
C GLU A 50 6.60 22.42 -2.12
N ARG A 51 5.65 21.52 -1.80
CA ARG A 51 5.04 21.43 -0.47
C ARG A 51 5.77 20.50 0.49
N LEU A 52 6.60 19.60 -0.03
CA LEU A 52 7.33 18.58 0.71
C LEU A 52 8.83 18.63 0.33
N PRO A 53 9.51 19.78 0.54
CA PRO A 53 10.90 19.95 0.14
C PRO A 53 11.85 18.97 0.83
N GLU A 54 11.51 18.52 2.03
CA GLU A 54 12.27 17.53 2.79
C GLU A 54 12.34 16.15 2.15
N LEU A 55 11.44 15.86 1.22
CA LEU A 55 11.44 14.60 0.51
C LEU A 55 12.29 14.61 -0.77
N GLU A 56 12.82 15.75 -1.17
CA GLU A 56 13.65 15.93 -2.38
C GLU A 56 13.08 15.17 -3.59
N LEU A 57 11.77 15.35 -3.83
CA LEU A 57 11.05 14.66 -4.89
C LEU A 57 11.56 15.06 -6.27
N ARG A 58 11.67 14.08 -7.15
CA ARG A 58 12.04 14.28 -8.54
C ARG A 58 10.80 14.42 -9.42
N ASP A 59 10.86 15.32 -10.41
CA ASP A 59 9.78 15.56 -11.36
C ASP A 59 10.18 15.34 -12.83
N ASP A 60 11.36 14.74 -13.06
CA ASP A 60 11.80 14.33 -14.38
C ASP A 60 11.02 13.11 -14.91
N TYR A 61 11.19 12.82 -16.20
CA TYR A 61 10.43 11.80 -16.91
C TYR A 61 10.59 10.41 -16.29
N ASP A 62 11.79 10.01 -15.95
CA ASP A 62 12.10 8.67 -15.46
C ASP A 62 11.77 8.46 -13.98
N ALA A 63 11.60 9.56 -13.24
CA ALA A 63 11.35 9.56 -11.80
C ALA A 63 9.85 9.54 -11.43
N VAL A 64 8.96 9.69 -12.41
CA VAL A 64 7.51 9.71 -12.19
C VAL A 64 6.85 8.61 -13.00
N THR A 65 6.30 7.62 -12.33
CA THR A 65 5.50 6.56 -12.99
C THR A 65 4.02 6.80 -12.74
N ILE A 66 3.21 6.79 -13.79
CA ILE A 66 1.74 6.91 -13.68
C ILE A 66 1.11 5.69 -14.34
N LYS A 67 0.31 4.95 -13.58
CA LYS A 67 -0.44 3.80 -14.09
C LYS A 67 -1.93 3.99 -13.89
N LEU A 68 -2.69 3.79 -14.96
CA LEU A 68 -4.14 3.63 -14.89
C LEU A 68 -4.44 2.18 -14.52
N GLN A 69 -5.36 1.98 -13.60
CA GLN A 69 -5.77 0.67 -13.15
C GLN A 69 -7.28 0.51 -13.27
N TRP A 70 -7.67 -0.59 -13.84
CA TRP A 70 -9.05 -1.07 -13.88
C TRP A 70 -9.12 -2.41 -13.17
N ASN A 71 -9.84 -2.44 -12.08
CA ASN A 71 -10.28 -3.65 -11.42
C ASN A 71 -11.67 -3.98 -11.94
N ARG A 72 -11.80 -5.13 -12.57
CA ARG A 72 -13.05 -5.58 -13.20
C ARG A 72 -14.14 -5.93 -12.17
N GLY A 73 -13.84 -5.94 -10.89
CA GLY A 73 -14.67 -6.54 -9.87
C GLY A 73 -14.38 -8.03 -9.73
N SER A 74 -15.36 -8.80 -9.28
CA SER A 74 -15.23 -10.27 -9.13
C SER A 74 -14.07 -10.71 -8.24
N GLY A 75 -13.81 -9.95 -7.16
CA GLY A 75 -12.77 -10.24 -6.17
C GLY A 75 -11.37 -9.77 -6.55
N GLY A 76 -11.20 -8.97 -7.60
CA GLY A 76 -9.88 -8.41 -7.93
C GLY A 76 -9.31 -7.61 -6.76
N CYS A 77 -8.04 -7.85 -6.40
CA CYS A 77 -7.38 -7.20 -5.25
C CYS A 77 -5.86 -7.15 -5.39
N PHE A 78 -5.21 -6.43 -4.47
CA PHE A 78 -3.74 -6.41 -4.35
C PHE A 78 -3.33 -6.96 -2.99
N PRO A 79 -2.39 -7.92 -2.94
CA PRO A 79 -1.92 -8.48 -1.68
C PRO A 79 -1.14 -7.44 -0.88
N LEU A 80 -0.98 -7.69 0.40
CA LEU A 80 -0.26 -6.83 1.32
C LEU A 80 1.18 -6.59 0.86
N HIS A 81 1.60 -5.33 0.71
CA HIS A 81 2.92 -4.95 0.20
C HIS A 81 3.33 -3.52 0.59
N PHE A 82 4.60 -3.23 0.39
CA PHE A 82 5.12 -1.87 0.28
C PHE A 82 5.39 -1.57 -1.20
N ASP A 83 5.14 -0.35 -1.65
CA ASP A 83 5.46 0.06 -3.02
C ASP A 83 6.97 0.22 -3.24
N ASN A 84 7.70 0.52 -2.18
CA ASN A 84 9.16 0.52 -2.16
C ASN A 84 9.69 -0.51 -1.17
N VAL A 85 10.27 -1.59 -1.71
CA VAL A 85 10.87 -2.66 -0.91
C VAL A 85 12.36 -2.46 -0.63
N GLY A 86 12.92 -1.32 -0.99
CA GLY A 86 14.35 -1.00 -0.84
C GLY A 86 15.07 -0.95 -2.17
N ARG A 87 16.40 -0.72 -2.10
CA ARG A 87 17.25 -0.57 -3.30
C ARG A 87 17.09 -1.71 -4.29
N PRO A 88 17.12 -1.41 -5.59
CA PRO A 88 17.39 -0.09 -6.21
C PRO A 88 16.18 0.83 -6.37
N ASN A 89 15.01 0.47 -5.82
CA ASN A 89 13.78 1.24 -5.92
C ASN A 89 13.91 2.58 -5.19
N LYS A 90 13.58 3.68 -5.88
CA LYS A 90 13.68 5.06 -5.37
C LYS A 90 12.33 5.70 -5.05
N ARG A 91 11.23 4.99 -5.19
CA ARG A 91 9.89 5.52 -4.90
C ARG A 91 9.80 6.03 -3.46
N SER A 92 9.43 7.28 -3.32
CA SER A 92 9.25 7.94 -2.03
C SER A 92 7.79 8.19 -1.70
N LEU A 93 7.01 8.65 -2.69
CA LEU A 93 5.58 8.88 -2.53
C LEU A 93 4.74 8.01 -3.48
N THR A 94 3.63 7.55 -2.95
CA THR A 94 2.51 6.96 -3.70
C THR A 94 1.31 7.89 -3.59
N CYS A 95 0.73 8.25 -4.74
CA CYS A 95 -0.49 9.03 -4.83
C CYS A 95 -1.54 8.19 -5.59
N ALA A 96 -2.60 7.79 -4.93
CA ALA A 96 -3.71 7.06 -5.54
C ALA A 96 -4.92 7.98 -5.71
N VAL A 97 -5.38 8.14 -6.95
CA VAL A 97 -6.57 8.94 -7.29
C VAL A 97 -7.67 8.02 -7.76
N TYR A 98 -8.84 8.13 -7.16
CA TYR A 98 -9.99 7.27 -7.43
C TYR A 98 -10.99 7.95 -8.37
N LEU A 99 -11.62 7.12 -9.23
CA LEU A 99 -12.51 7.57 -10.30
C LEU A 99 -13.84 6.79 -10.26
N ASN A 100 -14.44 6.63 -9.08
CA ASN A 100 -15.62 5.79 -8.86
C ASN A 100 -16.80 6.62 -8.30
N PRO A 101 -17.62 7.25 -9.16
CA PRO A 101 -18.69 8.15 -8.70
C PRO A 101 -19.79 7.44 -7.91
N ASP A 102 -20.07 6.17 -8.24
CA ASP A 102 -21.20 5.43 -7.69
C ASP A 102 -20.77 4.36 -6.67
N TRP A 103 -19.57 4.48 -6.09
CA TRP A 103 -19.08 3.52 -5.11
C TRP A 103 -19.92 3.58 -3.82
N LYS A 104 -20.29 2.41 -3.30
CA LYS A 104 -21.09 2.26 -2.08
C LYS A 104 -20.43 1.26 -1.12
N ASN A 105 -20.78 1.36 0.15
CA ASN A 105 -20.38 0.36 1.14
C ASN A 105 -20.81 -1.04 0.69
N GLY A 106 -19.89 -2.01 0.74
CA GLY A 106 -20.08 -3.36 0.26
C GLY A 106 -19.62 -3.62 -1.18
N ASP A 107 -19.29 -2.59 -1.98
CA ASP A 107 -18.71 -2.74 -3.31
C ASP A 107 -17.26 -3.28 -3.25
N GLY A 108 -16.59 -3.13 -2.11
CA GLY A 108 -15.22 -3.56 -1.90
C GLY A 108 -14.19 -2.69 -2.61
N GLY A 109 -12.95 -3.14 -2.64
CA GLY A 109 -11.86 -2.44 -3.31
C GLY A 109 -11.29 -1.26 -2.51
N GLU A 110 -11.58 -1.17 -1.22
CA GLU A 110 -10.97 -0.20 -0.33
C GLU A 110 -9.45 -0.37 -0.30
N LEU A 111 -8.74 0.72 -0.13
CA LEU A 111 -7.33 0.72 0.20
C LEU A 111 -7.20 0.54 1.71
N GLN A 112 -6.67 -0.59 2.14
CA GLN A 112 -6.41 -0.83 3.55
C GLN A 112 -4.95 -0.50 3.86
N LEU A 113 -4.76 0.44 4.77
CA LEU A 113 -3.46 0.93 5.23
C LEU A 113 -3.12 0.28 6.58
N PHE A 114 -1.86 -0.08 6.77
CA PHE A 114 -1.35 -0.67 8.00
C PHE A 114 -0.24 0.20 8.58
N PRO A 115 -0.55 1.27 9.33
CA PRO A 115 0.45 1.97 10.11
C PRO A 115 1.10 1.00 11.10
N PHE A 116 2.42 1.07 11.25
CA PHE A 116 3.14 0.04 11.99
C PHE A 116 2.73 0.00 13.46
N LEU A 117 2.20 -1.15 13.91
CA LEU A 117 1.66 -1.41 15.26
C LEU A 117 0.42 -0.56 15.62
N GLU A 118 -0.36 -0.21 14.63
CA GLU A 118 -1.63 0.52 14.82
C GLU A 118 -2.80 -0.24 14.15
N LYS A 119 -4.02 0.21 14.43
CA LYS A 119 -5.24 -0.32 13.77
C LYS A 119 -5.16 -0.02 12.27
N PRO A 120 -5.52 -0.96 11.39
CA PRO A 120 -5.59 -0.69 9.96
C PRO A 120 -6.73 0.26 9.62
N ASP A 121 -6.46 1.20 8.68
CA ASP A 121 -7.45 2.12 8.15
C ASP A 121 -7.96 1.66 6.80
N ASN A 122 -9.27 1.72 6.57
CA ASN A 122 -9.91 1.41 5.30
C ASN A 122 -10.33 2.70 4.58
N ILE A 123 -9.69 2.99 3.47
CA ILE A 123 -9.97 4.17 2.65
C ILE A 123 -10.89 3.79 1.50
N LYS A 124 -12.10 4.33 1.52
CA LYS A 124 -13.13 4.15 0.48
C LYS A 124 -12.64 4.76 -0.84
N PRO A 125 -12.70 4.05 -1.99
CA PRO A 125 -12.19 4.55 -3.27
C PRO A 125 -13.18 5.48 -3.99
N LEU A 126 -13.63 6.54 -3.32
CA LEU A 126 -14.62 7.50 -3.83
C LEU A 126 -14.06 8.37 -4.95
N MET A 127 -14.95 8.83 -5.84
CA MET A 127 -14.60 9.78 -6.90
C MET A 127 -13.84 11.00 -6.35
N ASP A 128 -12.80 11.44 -7.08
CA ASP A 128 -11.93 12.58 -6.76
C ASP A 128 -11.15 12.50 -5.44
N ARG A 129 -11.21 11.37 -4.73
CA ARG A 129 -10.37 11.15 -3.56
C ARG A 129 -8.93 10.91 -3.99
N LEU A 130 -8.02 11.72 -3.44
CA LEU A 130 -6.57 11.55 -3.54
C LEU A 130 -6.04 11.06 -2.19
N VAL A 131 -5.34 9.93 -2.20
CA VAL A 131 -4.61 9.39 -1.05
C VAL A 131 -3.12 9.48 -1.31
N ILE A 132 -2.37 10.07 -0.38
CA ILE A 132 -0.92 10.24 -0.50
C ILE A 132 -0.25 9.58 0.69
N PHE A 133 0.75 8.74 0.43
CA PHE A 133 1.50 8.10 1.50
C PHE A 133 2.95 7.78 1.09
N ARG A 134 3.80 7.56 2.08
CA ARG A 134 5.18 7.13 1.89
C ARG A 134 5.24 5.71 1.38
N SER A 135 5.81 5.52 0.18
CA SER A 135 5.92 4.22 -0.51
C SER A 135 6.76 3.18 0.26
N ASP A 136 7.67 3.67 1.10
CA ASP A 136 8.64 2.87 1.85
C ASP A 136 8.26 2.64 3.33
N LEU A 137 7.27 3.38 3.84
CA LEU A 137 6.85 3.32 5.24
C LEU A 137 5.47 2.70 5.44
N LEU A 138 4.57 2.81 4.47
CA LEU A 138 3.20 2.37 4.67
C LEU A 138 2.92 1.02 4.00
N LEU A 139 2.75 0.01 4.82
CA LEU A 139 2.27 -1.30 4.40
C LEU A 139 0.79 -1.18 4.02
N HIS A 140 0.39 -1.73 2.87
CA HIS A 140 -0.99 -1.59 2.40
C HIS A 140 -1.42 -2.74 1.50
N ARG A 141 -2.73 -2.84 1.30
CA ARG A 141 -3.35 -3.73 0.31
C ARG A 141 -4.60 -3.09 -0.28
N VAL A 142 -5.09 -3.63 -1.39
CA VAL A 142 -6.45 -3.35 -1.89
C VAL A 142 -7.32 -4.54 -1.57
N LEU A 143 -8.41 -4.33 -0.87
CA LEU A 143 -9.39 -5.36 -0.54
C LEU A 143 -10.08 -5.89 -1.82
N PRO A 144 -10.65 -7.09 -1.80
CA PRO A 144 -11.40 -7.62 -2.93
C PRO A 144 -12.50 -6.66 -3.38
N ALA A 145 -12.50 -6.30 -4.67
CA ALA A 145 -13.53 -5.46 -5.26
C ALA A 145 -14.60 -6.34 -5.92
N PHE A 146 -15.86 -6.10 -5.60
CA PHE A 146 -17.01 -6.83 -6.15
C PHE A 146 -17.67 -6.09 -7.31
N LYS A 147 -17.38 -4.80 -7.46
CA LYS A 147 -17.73 -3.97 -8.62
C LYS A 147 -16.50 -3.41 -9.30
N GLU A 148 -16.71 -2.83 -10.47
CA GLU A 148 -15.64 -2.16 -11.20
C GLU A 148 -15.07 -1.01 -10.36
N ARG A 149 -13.73 -0.93 -10.34
CA ARG A 149 -13.00 0.10 -9.62
C ARG A 149 -11.92 0.67 -10.50
N PHE A 150 -11.95 1.97 -10.67
CA PHE A 150 -11.00 2.73 -11.47
C PHE A 150 -10.14 3.62 -10.57
N CYS A 151 -8.87 3.61 -10.81
CA CYS A 151 -7.94 4.57 -10.21
C CYS A 151 -6.75 4.79 -11.12
N PHE A 152 -6.00 5.84 -10.84
CA PHE A 152 -4.63 5.92 -11.31
C PHE A 152 -3.70 6.16 -10.12
N THR A 153 -2.52 5.59 -10.23
CA THR A 153 -1.50 5.71 -9.19
C THR A 153 -0.30 6.44 -9.79
N ILE A 154 0.19 7.43 -9.06
CA ILE A 154 1.40 8.17 -9.37
C ILE A 154 2.44 7.76 -8.34
N TRP A 155 3.57 7.22 -8.78
CA TRP A 155 4.75 7.00 -7.96
C TRP A 155 5.79 8.03 -8.29
N ILE A 156 6.37 8.62 -7.26
CA ILE A 156 7.36 9.69 -7.38
C ILE A 156 8.63 9.24 -6.68
N ASP A 157 9.73 9.23 -7.43
CA ASP A 157 11.05 8.95 -6.90
C ASP A 157 11.61 10.15 -6.13
N SER A 158 12.58 9.88 -5.26
CA SER A 158 13.30 10.90 -4.48
C SER A 158 14.81 10.67 -4.57
N ASP A 159 15.58 11.74 -4.39
CA ASP A 159 17.03 11.67 -4.27
C ASP A 159 17.48 11.32 -2.83
N VAL A 160 16.62 11.56 -1.82
CA VAL A 160 16.85 11.18 -0.40
C VAL A 160 16.52 9.70 -0.14
N THR A 161 16.63 8.84 -1.08
CA THR A 161 16.24 7.46 -0.85
C THR A 161 17.24 6.68 0.00
N ASN A 162 16.72 6.23 1.13
CA ASN A 162 17.20 5.07 1.90
C ASN A 162 18.72 5.02 2.10
N SER A 163 19.19 5.62 3.18
CA SER A 163 20.56 5.38 3.64
C SER A 163 20.82 3.87 3.75
N ASN A 164 22.07 3.46 3.54
CA ASN A 164 22.47 2.05 3.66
C ASN A 164 22.20 1.45 5.04
N ASP A 165 22.02 2.31 6.04
CA ASP A 165 21.81 1.92 7.44
C ASP A 165 20.41 1.36 7.72
N ASP A 166 19.44 1.59 6.83
CA ASP A 166 18.04 1.21 7.02
C ASP A 166 17.73 -0.22 6.51
N VAL A 167 18.73 -0.98 6.08
CA VAL A 167 18.52 -2.30 5.47
C VAL A 167 18.68 -3.44 6.47
N PHE A 168 19.43 -3.25 7.56
CA PHE A 168 19.77 -4.33 8.48
C PHE A 168 19.32 -4.05 9.91
N LEU A 169 18.58 -5.02 10.49
CA LEU A 169 18.27 -5.02 11.92
C LEU A 169 19.57 -5.20 12.73
N LYS A 170 19.84 -4.23 13.62
CA LYS A 170 20.92 -4.30 14.61
C LYS A 170 20.30 -4.56 15.99
N SER A 171 21.07 -5.09 16.94
CA SER A 171 20.55 -5.40 18.30
C SER A 171 19.92 -4.16 18.97
N LYS A 172 20.41 -2.95 18.72
CA LYS A 172 19.81 -1.69 19.23
C LYS A 172 18.39 -1.44 18.75
N HIS A 173 17.97 -2.06 17.62
CA HIS A 173 16.63 -1.92 17.06
C HIS A 173 15.64 -2.96 17.65
N LEU A 174 16.15 -3.91 18.45
CA LEU A 174 15.35 -5.00 19.00
C LEU A 174 15.02 -4.72 20.48
N SER A 175 14.49 -3.53 20.77
CA SER A 175 14.11 -3.10 22.10
C SER A 175 12.84 -2.25 22.08
N MET A 176 12.13 -2.19 23.20
CA MET A 176 10.93 -1.35 23.35
C MET A 176 11.21 0.13 23.05
N SER A 177 12.38 0.63 23.45
CA SER A 177 12.80 2.02 23.20
C SER A 177 13.04 2.34 21.71
N ALA A 178 13.20 1.32 20.87
CA ALA A 178 13.36 1.50 19.42
C ALA A 178 12.02 1.58 18.65
N ILE A 179 10.89 1.29 19.29
CA ILE A 179 9.57 1.27 18.62
C ILE A 179 9.23 2.62 17.97
N PRO A 180 9.39 3.79 18.62
CA PRO A 180 9.12 5.08 17.99
C PRO A 180 9.97 5.31 16.73
N PHE A 181 11.24 4.92 16.74
CA PHE A 181 12.09 4.94 15.56
C PHE A 181 11.61 3.98 14.47
N LEU A 182 11.22 2.76 14.82
CA LEU A 182 10.73 1.77 13.86
C LEU A 182 9.44 2.23 13.15
N LYS A 183 8.55 2.94 13.85
CA LYS A 183 7.31 3.49 13.25
C LYS A 183 7.58 4.46 12.10
N THR A 184 8.70 5.16 12.12
CA THR A 184 9.08 6.18 11.14
C THR A 184 10.24 5.76 10.22
N SER A 185 10.79 4.57 10.41
CA SER A 185 11.92 4.05 9.64
C SER A 185 11.50 2.96 8.65
N PRO A 186 12.03 2.98 7.41
CA PRO A 186 11.86 1.88 6.45
C PRO A 186 12.32 0.51 6.97
N LEU A 187 13.07 0.47 8.06
CA LEU A 187 13.51 -0.75 8.71
C LEU A 187 12.34 -1.62 9.19
N GLN A 188 11.18 -1.01 9.51
CA GLN A 188 9.95 -1.73 9.84
C GLN A 188 9.55 -2.78 8.79
N ARG A 189 9.91 -2.57 7.50
CA ARG A 189 9.59 -3.51 6.42
C ARG A 189 10.11 -4.92 6.68
N VAL A 190 11.28 -5.02 7.32
CA VAL A 190 11.90 -6.31 7.66
C VAL A 190 11.04 -7.06 8.68
N LEU A 191 10.46 -6.33 9.65
CA LEU A 191 9.64 -6.90 10.72
C LEU A 191 8.19 -7.11 10.29
N SER A 192 7.67 -6.27 9.42
CA SER A 192 6.25 -6.26 9.02
C SER A 192 5.77 -7.62 8.50
N ARG A 193 6.56 -8.31 7.69
CA ARG A 193 6.20 -9.65 7.18
C ARG A 193 6.02 -10.69 8.27
N VAL A 194 6.67 -10.52 9.39
CA VAL A 194 6.55 -11.44 10.53
C VAL A 194 5.47 -10.96 11.48
N VAL A 195 5.40 -9.67 11.75
CA VAL A 195 4.38 -9.07 12.64
C VAL A 195 2.98 -9.29 12.06
N TYR A 196 2.77 -9.00 10.79
CA TYR A 196 1.50 -9.14 10.06
C TYR A 196 1.41 -10.45 9.26
N HIS A 197 1.93 -11.56 9.84
CA HIS A 197 2.06 -12.85 9.15
C HIS A 197 0.73 -13.37 8.59
N ASP A 198 -0.33 -13.32 9.38
CA ASP A 198 -1.62 -13.88 9.01
C ASP A 198 -2.33 -12.99 7.98
N GLU A 199 -2.23 -11.67 8.09
CA GLU A 199 -2.72 -10.72 7.11
C GLU A 199 -2.01 -10.88 5.75
N TYR A 200 -0.69 -11.10 5.76
CA TYR A 200 0.04 -11.42 4.52
C TYR A 200 -0.46 -12.69 3.86
N LYS A 201 -0.64 -13.77 4.63
CA LYS A 201 -1.15 -15.05 4.11
C LYS A 201 -2.54 -14.89 3.52
N GLN A 202 -3.44 -14.27 4.28
CA GLN A 202 -4.81 -14.07 3.85
C GLN A 202 -4.87 -13.21 2.57
N SER A 203 -4.12 -12.10 2.51
CA SER A 203 -4.08 -11.23 1.35
C SER A 203 -3.60 -11.91 0.07
N ILE A 204 -2.63 -12.84 0.19
CA ILE A 204 -2.17 -13.66 -0.94
C ILE A 204 -3.29 -14.60 -1.42
N ILE A 205 -3.99 -15.24 -0.49
CA ILE A 205 -5.09 -16.16 -0.80
C ILE A 205 -6.25 -15.41 -1.48
N ASP A 206 -6.63 -14.24 -0.93
CA ASP A 206 -7.68 -13.39 -1.48
C ASP A 206 -7.38 -13.00 -2.93
N CYS A 207 -6.12 -12.60 -3.21
CA CYS A 207 -5.75 -12.10 -4.53
C CYS A 207 -5.46 -13.16 -5.58
N MET A 208 -4.84 -14.26 -5.17
CA MET A 208 -4.33 -15.26 -6.12
C MET A 208 -5.19 -16.53 -6.16
N GLY A 209 -6.18 -16.62 -5.27
CA GLY A 209 -7.03 -17.78 -5.10
C GLY A 209 -6.42 -18.89 -4.24
N LYS A 210 -7.28 -19.60 -3.53
CA LYS A 210 -6.87 -20.70 -2.66
C LYS A 210 -6.34 -21.86 -3.51
N ASN A 211 -5.15 -22.38 -3.16
CA ASN A 211 -4.54 -23.56 -3.81
C ASN A 211 -4.05 -23.40 -5.27
N THR A 212 -3.98 -22.20 -5.81
CA THR A 212 -3.37 -21.96 -7.12
C THR A 212 -1.84 -22.14 -7.06
N GLU A 213 -1.18 -22.34 -8.21
CA GLU A 213 0.29 -22.39 -8.28
C GLU A 213 0.90 -21.08 -7.76
N ALA A 214 0.32 -19.95 -8.14
CA ALA A 214 0.77 -18.64 -7.71
C ALA A 214 0.69 -18.48 -6.19
N SER A 215 -0.47 -18.77 -5.58
CA SER A 215 -0.63 -18.64 -4.12
C SER A 215 0.29 -19.59 -3.36
N LYS A 216 0.46 -20.84 -3.81
CA LYS A 216 1.39 -21.79 -3.20
C LYS A 216 2.84 -21.29 -3.23
N ALA A 217 3.30 -20.80 -4.37
CA ALA A 217 4.66 -20.27 -4.51
C ALA A 217 4.88 -19.04 -3.61
N MET A 218 3.93 -18.10 -3.62
CA MET A 218 4.02 -16.88 -2.80
C MET A 218 3.97 -17.17 -1.31
N LEU A 219 3.08 -18.09 -0.87
CA LEU A 219 2.97 -18.51 0.53
C LEU A 219 4.24 -19.25 0.99
N ALA A 220 4.80 -20.13 0.16
CA ALA A 220 6.04 -20.84 0.48
C ALA A 220 7.21 -19.86 0.67
N SER A 221 7.33 -18.86 -0.19
CA SER A 221 8.35 -17.82 -0.04
C SER A 221 8.12 -16.93 1.18
N HIS A 222 6.86 -16.54 1.44
CA HIS A 222 6.53 -15.81 2.66
C HIS A 222 6.94 -16.61 3.91
N GLN A 223 6.57 -17.89 3.97
CA GLN A 223 6.94 -18.78 5.08
C GLN A 223 8.46 -18.92 5.24
N ALA A 224 9.19 -19.11 4.13
CA ALA A 224 10.64 -19.20 4.17
C ALA A 224 11.29 -17.92 4.74
N HIS A 225 10.78 -16.75 4.33
CA HIS A 225 11.23 -15.46 4.88
C HIS A 225 10.97 -15.35 6.38
N VAL A 226 9.76 -15.66 6.83
CA VAL A 226 9.37 -15.65 8.25
C VAL A 226 10.30 -16.57 9.07
N LEU A 227 10.50 -17.80 8.61
CA LEU A 227 11.38 -18.75 9.29
C LEU A 227 12.83 -18.27 9.33
N SER A 228 13.32 -17.62 8.27
CA SER A 228 14.69 -17.09 8.24
C SER A 228 14.93 -16.02 9.31
N LEU A 229 13.95 -15.13 9.52
CA LEU A 229 14.02 -14.10 10.55
C LEU A 229 13.91 -14.68 11.96
N LEU A 230 12.98 -15.61 12.17
CA LEU A 230 12.72 -16.20 13.50
C LEU A 230 13.80 -17.18 13.97
N ARG A 231 14.75 -17.59 13.10
CA ARG A 231 15.97 -18.32 13.52
C ARG A 231 16.83 -17.51 14.49
N ASN A 232 16.82 -16.19 14.37
CA ASN A 232 17.47 -15.33 15.35
C ASN A 232 16.57 -15.21 16.60
N LYS A 233 17.04 -15.74 17.74
CA LYS A 233 16.27 -15.76 18.99
C LYS A 233 15.90 -14.35 19.49
N GLN A 234 16.77 -13.35 19.31
CA GLN A 234 16.49 -11.97 19.71
C GLN A 234 15.37 -11.37 18.84
N VAL A 235 15.41 -11.60 17.53
CA VAL A 235 14.34 -11.17 16.62
C VAL A 235 13.04 -11.87 16.97
N ALA A 236 13.06 -13.18 17.23
CA ALA A 236 11.87 -13.96 17.60
C ALA A 236 11.21 -13.42 18.88
N ALA A 237 12.02 -13.17 19.93
CA ALA A 237 11.54 -12.61 21.19
C ALA A 237 10.94 -11.21 20.99
N PHE A 238 11.61 -10.35 20.21
CA PHE A 238 11.13 -9.00 19.95
C PHE A 238 9.84 -9.01 19.11
N VAL A 239 9.74 -9.86 18.08
CA VAL A 239 8.50 -10.03 17.30
C VAL A 239 7.33 -10.47 18.17
N ALA A 240 7.55 -11.35 19.16
CA ALA A 240 6.49 -11.73 20.10
C ALA A 240 5.96 -10.53 20.89
N VAL A 241 6.85 -9.62 21.31
CA VAL A 241 6.47 -8.36 21.97
C VAL A 241 5.68 -7.46 21.02
N LEU A 242 6.16 -7.26 19.78
CA LEU A 242 5.46 -6.43 18.79
C LEU A 242 4.05 -6.95 18.48
N ARG A 243 3.89 -8.27 18.36
CA ARG A 243 2.57 -8.90 18.14
C ARG A 243 1.63 -8.70 19.32
N LYS A 244 2.16 -8.75 20.54
CA LYS A 244 1.36 -8.44 21.73
C LYS A 244 0.88 -6.99 21.70
N ILE A 245 1.77 -6.03 21.46
CA ILE A 245 1.41 -4.60 21.33
C ILE A 245 0.33 -4.41 20.25
N LEU A 246 0.51 -5.03 19.09
CA LEU A 246 -0.46 -4.93 18.00
C LEU A 246 -1.83 -5.48 18.39
N LYS A 247 -1.87 -6.58 19.13
CA LYS A 247 -3.12 -7.16 19.64
C LYS A 247 -3.78 -6.21 20.63
N ASP A 248 -3.05 -5.77 21.65
CA ASP A 248 -3.55 -4.86 22.67
C ASP A 248 -4.11 -3.56 22.03
N THR A 249 -3.39 -2.98 21.04
CA THR A 249 -3.86 -1.78 20.31
C THR A 249 -5.17 -2.02 19.54
N ARG A 250 -5.40 -3.22 19.02
CA ARG A 250 -6.63 -3.55 18.29
C ARG A 250 -7.80 -3.77 19.23
N ASP A 251 -7.57 -4.50 20.32
CA ASP A 251 -8.59 -4.79 21.33
C ASP A 251 -9.09 -3.47 21.97
N ASP A 252 -8.19 -2.55 22.36
CA ASP A 252 -8.53 -1.23 22.91
C ASP A 252 -9.33 -0.31 21.96
N SER A 253 -9.20 -0.50 20.65
CA SER A 253 -9.90 0.31 19.66
C SER A 253 -11.32 -0.21 19.38
N ASP A 254 -11.52 -1.53 19.46
CA ASP A 254 -12.84 -2.12 19.21
C ASP A 254 -13.80 -1.79 20.36
N GLU A 255 -13.31 -1.66 21.61
CA GLU A 255 -14.11 -1.21 22.77
C GLU A 255 -14.57 0.27 22.67
N ARG A 256 -13.90 1.11 21.89
CA ARG A 256 -14.27 2.53 21.71
C ARG A 256 -15.22 2.77 20.54
N ASP A 257 -15.08 2.02 19.47
CA ASP A 257 -15.98 2.14 18.29
C ASP A 257 -17.42 1.71 18.64
N ASP A 258 -17.63 0.80 19.60
CA ASP A 258 -18.97 0.38 20.07
C ASP A 258 -19.69 1.46 20.92
N SER A 259 -19.00 2.52 21.35
CA SER A 259 -19.56 3.59 22.18
C SER A 259 -20.00 4.84 21.39
N ASP A 260 -19.57 5.00 20.12
CA ASP A 260 -19.77 6.23 19.35
C ASP A 260 -20.86 6.12 18.25
N ASP A 261 -21.45 4.93 18.04
CA ASP A 261 -22.48 4.72 17.01
C ASP A 261 -23.89 5.30 17.36
N ASP A 262 -24.07 5.90 18.55
CA ASP A 262 -25.36 6.43 19.01
C ASP A 262 -25.55 7.96 18.81
N GLU A 263 -24.59 8.71 18.23
CA GLU A 263 -24.68 10.19 18.18
C GLU A 263 -24.56 10.86 16.78
N GLU A 264 -24.58 10.17 15.64
CA GLU A 264 -24.50 10.83 14.32
C GLU A 264 -25.75 10.66 13.44
N ASP A 265 -26.92 11.16 13.90
CA ASP A 265 -28.08 11.43 13.04
C ASP A 265 -28.68 12.84 13.27
N ALA A 266 -27.80 13.84 13.42
CA ALA A 266 -28.26 15.25 13.46
C ALA A 266 -27.28 16.17 12.72
N ALA A 267 -27.14 16.01 11.41
CA ALA A 267 -26.45 16.99 10.58
C ALA A 267 -27.44 18.01 10.04
N SER A 268 -27.38 19.20 10.59
CA SER A 268 -28.06 20.41 10.15
C SER A 268 -27.79 20.74 8.68
N GLU A 269 -28.85 20.87 7.90
CA GLU A 269 -28.85 21.60 6.64
C GLU A 269 -28.39 23.04 6.89
N VAL A 270 -27.27 23.42 6.29
CA VAL A 270 -26.85 24.82 6.17
C VAL A 270 -27.19 25.27 4.78
N ASP A 271 -28.29 25.99 4.62
CA ASP A 271 -28.58 26.76 3.42
C ASP A 271 -27.52 27.84 3.21
N LEU A 272 -26.93 27.82 2.04
CA LEU A 272 -26.06 28.89 1.54
C LEU A 272 -26.80 29.58 0.39
N ASP A 273 -27.40 30.75 0.70
CA ASP A 273 -27.75 31.77 -0.28
C ASP A 273 -26.48 32.43 -0.86
#